data_2cc2d9cbb4d7c28d6ae626bd8e89d20a
#
_entry.id   2cc2d9cbb4d7c28d6ae626bd8e89d20a
#
_cell.length_a   1.000
_cell.length_b   1.000
_cell.length_c   1.000
_cell.angle_alpha   90.00
_cell.angle_beta   90.00
_cell.angle_gamma   90.00
#
_symmetry.space_group_name_H-M   'P 1'
#
loop_
_entity.id
_entity.type
_entity.pdbx_description
1 polymer ?
#
loop_
_entity_poly.entity_id
_entity_poly.type
_entity_poly.pdbx_seq_one_letter_code
_entity_poly.pdbx_strand_id
1 'polypeptide(L)'
;MTVSDFEILEVLNDSNNDNQNFVAKVRSRKNHKIYALKRINIQNYNRNKYEQQIKNLIELNNPHLIKYYTYFLMNGFLFLIMEYMNNSDIDGFRKAHQVLGKNIKEEEIWNILLQCLSALDYVYNNFNNILGFKVSNIFMNNDQNAKIGLSHSIYNCSDIFLLGKCFYAMCFSQEENVKDKKFFDIKLQQKPSLYYSNELLNIIYTMLNDNNNVNISELYNQVKDEYCKKYAKNSSINSVLRCLYSYPKLNQIICQNGQKFSNNPKYYISYKYLKAIETLIGAYENNLSEFIEEFRRAIATENSKLDGSKEIDPLYLLAFLLEKMHKEMNFIEENELNEGEEVDRTNKEQTFNQFVNYINSNINSPISDLFLGINKTKRICQTCKNGYYYFNNFCFVIFDLTERNFQNFNLFNDGFLYQYNCEKKLLPNNPDHVSCEKCLTYQFHYEFNRYYVMSKQLIISFLRGNNYENKTRVDFPENLDLSQLVDEKDISQFYLVGCINRVINQGKEEFIYWAKDPDNQNLWHKSNINIMNQSSYLDEHTRLNIKEIMETGQIIILFYNEVNNK
;
A
#
# COMPACT_ATOMS: atom_id res chain seq x y z
N MET A 1 17.74 -19.21 24.15
CA MET A 1 17.80 -17.75 24.25
C MET A 1 17.77 -17.39 25.73
N THR A 2 18.63 -16.48 26.16
CA THR A 2 18.80 -16.07 27.56
C THR A 2 18.91 -14.55 27.63
N VAL A 3 18.88 -13.97 28.85
CA VAL A 3 19.03 -12.51 29.03
C VAL A 3 20.39 -12.02 28.50
N SER A 4 21.42 -12.85 28.55
CA SER A 4 22.78 -12.52 28.05
C SER A 4 22.83 -12.31 26.52
N ASP A 5 21.82 -12.77 25.76
CA ASP A 5 21.72 -12.53 24.32
C ASP A 5 21.33 -11.09 23.99
N PHE A 6 20.99 -10.28 25.01
CA PHE A 6 20.56 -8.92 24.91
C PHE A 6 21.40 -7.96 25.74
N GLU A 7 21.64 -6.78 25.22
CA GLU A 7 22.23 -5.65 25.91
C GLU A 7 21.07 -4.71 26.33
N ILE A 8 20.96 -4.46 27.65
CA ILE A 8 19.95 -3.49 28.16
C ILE A 8 20.47 -2.09 27.90
N LEU A 9 19.70 -1.31 27.14
CA LEU A 9 20.02 0.07 26.80
C LEU A 9 19.37 1.05 27.78
N GLU A 10 18.13 0.77 28.20
CA GLU A 10 17.32 1.68 29.03
C GLU A 10 16.20 0.88 29.71
N VAL A 11 15.90 1.21 30.96
CA VAL A 11 14.72 0.70 31.67
C VAL A 11 13.57 1.67 31.45
N LEU A 12 12.51 1.23 30.78
CA LEU A 12 11.38 2.07 30.36
C LEU A 12 10.32 2.24 31.45
N ASN A 13 10.10 1.20 32.25
CA ASN A 13 9.15 1.20 33.34
C ASN A 13 9.62 0.26 34.44
N ASP A 14 9.79 0.80 35.66
CA ASP A 14 10.08 0.05 36.86
C ASP A 14 8.90 0.22 37.82
N SER A 15 8.18 -0.86 38.11
CA SER A 15 7.06 -0.80 39.02
C SER A 15 7.60 -0.57 40.45
N ASN A 16 7.42 0.64 40.94
CA ASN A 16 7.97 1.26 42.13
C ASN A 16 7.68 0.54 43.47
N ASN A 17 7.69 -0.76 43.60
CA ASN A 17 7.73 -1.40 44.94
C ASN A 17 8.18 -2.87 44.95
N ASP A 18 8.21 -3.53 43.80
CA ASP A 18 8.77 -4.89 43.72
C ASP A 18 9.75 -4.93 42.55
N ASN A 19 11.02 -5.07 42.79
CA ASN A 19 12.09 -5.33 41.81
C ASN A 19 11.85 -6.58 40.92
N GLN A 20 10.58 -6.93 40.64
CA GLN A 20 10.16 -8.17 40.03
C GLN A 20 9.69 -8.04 38.58
N ASN A 21 9.01 -6.95 38.21
CA ASN A 21 8.50 -6.74 36.86
C ASN A 21 9.06 -5.44 36.27
N PHE A 22 9.65 -5.52 35.09
CA PHE A 22 10.11 -4.33 34.37
C PHE A 22 9.98 -4.47 32.86
N VAL A 23 10.01 -3.36 32.15
CA VAL A 23 10.14 -3.28 30.71
C VAL A 23 11.41 -2.52 30.37
N ALA A 24 12.25 -3.06 29.52
CA ALA A 24 13.50 -2.44 29.10
C ALA A 24 13.61 -2.40 27.57
N LYS A 25 14.23 -1.34 27.08
CA LYS A 25 14.74 -1.26 25.71
C LYS A 25 16.03 -2.05 25.64
N VAL A 26 16.11 -2.99 24.71
CA VAL A 26 17.26 -3.88 24.58
C VAL A 26 17.73 -3.97 23.14
N ARG A 27 19.04 -4.23 22.97
CA ARG A 27 19.65 -4.54 21.69
C ARG A 27 20.04 -6.02 21.65
N SER A 28 19.59 -6.73 20.62
CA SER A 28 20.03 -8.11 20.42
C SER A 28 21.50 -8.14 19.99
N ARG A 29 22.32 -8.96 20.69
CA ARG A 29 23.74 -9.17 20.34
C ARG A 29 23.91 -9.93 19.03
N LYS A 30 22.88 -10.71 18.61
CA LYS A 30 22.94 -11.55 17.42
C LYS A 30 22.67 -10.76 16.13
N ASN A 31 21.70 -9.83 16.12
CA ASN A 31 21.26 -9.13 14.91
C ASN A 31 21.27 -7.60 15.03
N HIS A 32 21.76 -7.08 16.16
CA HIS A 32 21.87 -5.65 16.50
C HIS A 32 20.55 -4.86 16.46
N LYS A 33 19.41 -5.53 16.32
CA LYS A 33 18.09 -4.87 16.32
C LYS A 33 17.65 -4.52 17.73
N ILE A 34 16.83 -3.45 17.81
CA ILE A 34 16.23 -2.97 19.05
C ILE A 34 14.90 -3.68 19.29
N TYR A 35 14.68 -4.10 20.53
CA TYR A 35 13.45 -4.75 21.01
C TYR A 35 13.04 -4.15 22.35
N ALA A 36 11.81 -4.41 22.77
CA ALA A 36 11.39 -4.28 24.14
C ALA A 36 11.43 -5.66 24.83
N LEU A 37 12.04 -5.73 26.00
CA LEU A 37 12.08 -6.91 26.83
C LEU A 37 11.22 -6.67 28.08
N LYS A 38 10.18 -7.48 28.28
CA LYS A 38 9.31 -7.44 29.44
C LYS A 38 9.63 -8.63 30.35
N ARG A 39 10.02 -8.34 31.60
CA ARG A 39 10.20 -9.36 32.65
C ARG A 39 8.93 -9.43 33.50
N ILE A 40 8.44 -10.63 33.75
CA ILE A 40 7.20 -10.89 34.49
C ILE A 40 7.50 -12.00 35.53
N ASN A 41 7.17 -11.75 36.79
CA ASN A 41 7.23 -12.77 37.84
C ASN A 41 6.05 -13.74 37.67
N ILE A 42 6.34 -15.02 37.50
CA ILE A 42 5.32 -16.07 37.30
C ILE A 42 5.26 -17.08 38.44
N GLN A 43 5.95 -16.85 39.56
CA GLN A 43 6.00 -17.80 40.67
C GLN A 43 4.63 -18.17 41.26
N ASN A 44 3.68 -17.22 41.23
CA ASN A 44 2.32 -17.40 41.76
C ASN A 44 1.29 -17.76 40.68
N TYR A 45 1.71 -18.08 39.46
CA TYR A 45 0.80 -18.38 38.35
C TYR A 45 0.88 -19.84 37.91
N ASN A 46 -0.24 -20.38 37.40
CA ASN A 46 -0.22 -21.68 36.74
C ASN A 46 0.61 -21.60 35.45
N ARG A 47 1.84 -22.13 35.52
CA ARG A 47 2.85 -22.04 34.48
C ARG A 47 2.33 -22.50 33.10
N ASN A 48 1.66 -23.65 33.03
CA ASN A 48 1.21 -24.22 31.76
C ASN A 48 0.14 -23.37 31.09
N LYS A 49 -0.80 -22.85 31.90
CA LYS A 49 -1.85 -21.95 31.38
C LYS A 49 -1.24 -20.64 30.86
N TYR A 50 -0.24 -20.12 31.58
CA TYR A 50 0.44 -18.88 31.21
C TYR A 50 1.29 -19.01 29.94
N GLU A 51 2.04 -20.12 29.82
CA GLU A 51 2.82 -20.42 28.62
C GLU A 51 1.92 -20.55 27.38
N GLN A 52 0.74 -21.17 27.51
CA GLN A 52 -0.21 -21.26 26.40
C GLN A 52 -0.74 -19.88 25.97
N GLN A 53 -1.04 -19.00 26.92
CA GLN A 53 -1.45 -17.63 26.62
C GLN A 53 -0.35 -16.85 25.87
N ILE A 54 0.92 -17.01 26.27
CA ILE A 54 2.05 -16.35 25.58
C ILE A 54 2.25 -16.91 24.18
N LYS A 55 2.08 -18.22 23.97
CA LYS A 55 2.13 -18.81 22.61
C LYS A 55 1.06 -18.20 21.71
N ASN A 56 -0.17 -18.06 22.21
CA ASN A 56 -1.24 -17.41 21.47
C ASN A 56 -0.89 -15.95 21.12
N LEU A 57 -0.25 -15.21 22.04
CA LEU A 57 0.21 -13.84 21.76
C LEU A 57 1.24 -13.76 20.63
N ILE A 58 2.16 -14.73 20.55
CA ILE A 58 3.20 -14.77 19.52
C ILE A 58 2.61 -15.07 18.13
N GLU A 59 1.51 -15.82 18.09
CA GLU A 59 0.79 -16.17 16.86
C GLU A 59 -0.06 -15.01 16.31
N LEU A 60 -0.32 -13.95 17.10
CA LEU A 60 -1.08 -12.79 16.65
C LEU A 60 -0.35 -12.07 15.52
N ASN A 61 -1.08 -11.82 14.45
CA ASN A 61 -0.56 -11.11 13.26
C ASN A 61 -1.55 -10.04 12.77
N ASN A 62 -1.53 -8.88 13.42
CA ASN A 62 -2.32 -7.72 13.02
C ASN A 62 -1.41 -6.48 13.05
N PRO A 63 -1.46 -5.56 12.06
CA PRO A 63 -0.58 -4.40 11.98
C PRO A 63 -0.74 -3.42 13.15
N HIS A 64 -1.90 -3.44 13.83
CA HIS A 64 -2.23 -2.58 14.97
C HIS A 64 -2.09 -3.28 16.33
N LEU A 65 -1.45 -4.44 16.34
CA LEU A 65 -0.98 -5.11 17.56
C LEU A 65 0.53 -5.03 17.68
N ILE A 66 1.04 -4.89 18.90
CA ILE A 66 2.47 -5.05 19.16
C ILE A 66 2.88 -6.48 18.80
N LYS A 67 3.92 -6.62 17.97
CA LYS A 67 4.46 -7.92 17.60
C LYS A 67 5.22 -8.54 18.76
N TYR A 68 4.82 -9.75 19.17
CA TYR A 68 5.54 -10.57 20.13
C TYR A 68 6.38 -11.58 19.36
N TYR A 69 7.70 -11.63 19.62
CA TYR A 69 8.61 -12.44 18.82
C TYR A 69 8.91 -13.79 19.45
N THR A 70 9.19 -13.81 20.77
CA THR A 70 9.56 -15.02 21.48
C THR A 70 9.54 -14.78 22.99
N TYR A 71 9.62 -15.86 23.76
CA TYR A 71 9.79 -15.80 25.21
C TYR A 71 10.80 -16.85 25.70
N PHE A 72 11.30 -16.66 26.90
CA PHE A 72 12.08 -17.66 27.62
C PHE A 72 11.86 -17.55 29.14
N LEU A 73 12.10 -18.65 29.84
CA LEU A 73 11.89 -18.75 31.27
C LEU A 73 13.23 -18.87 31.96
N MET A 74 13.44 -18.10 33.03
CA MET A 74 14.66 -18.16 33.84
C MET A 74 14.37 -17.72 35.29
N ASN A 75 14.77 -18.54 36.28
CA ASN A 75 14.70 -18.22 37.70
C ASN A 75 13.32 -17.77 38.21
N GLY A 76 12.21 -18.39 37.72
CA GLY A 76 10.86 -18.03 38.12
C GLY A 76 10.27 -16.79 37.44
N PHE A 77 11.01 -16.24 36.46
CA PHE A 77 10.56 -15.12 35.62
C PHE A 77 10.35 -15.56 34.17
N LEU A 78 9.34 -14.96 33.55
CA LEU A 78 9.14 -15.01 32.11
C LEU A 78 9.71 -13.73 31.51
N PHE A 79 10.51 -13.91 30.46
CA PHE A 79 11.06 -12.81 29.64
C PHE A 79 10.40 -12.86 28.27
N LEU A 80 9.69 -11.79 27.91
CA LEU A 80 8.97 -11.67 26.66
C LEU A 80 9.66 -10.64 25.76
N ILE A 81 10.04 -11.05 24.57
CA ILE A 81 10.66 -10.16 23.57
C ILE A 81 9.56 -9.68 22.62
N MET A 82 9.44 -8.38 22.50
CA MET A 82 8.41 -7.75 21.69
C MET A 82 8.95 -6.55 20.91
N GLU A 83 8.17 -6.08 19.97
CA GLU A 83 8.43 -4.87 19.19
C GLU A 83 8.66 -3.67 20.12
N TYR A 84 9.71 -2.90 19.83
CA TYR A 84 9.99 -1.66 20.56
C TYR A 84 9.29 -0.51 19.85
N MET A 85 8.44 0.21 20.59
CA MET A 85 7.79 1.44 20.13
C MET A 85 8.63 2.63 20.60
N ASN A 86 9.06 3.43 19.64
CA ASN A 86 10.00 4.54 19.86
C ASN A 86 9.33 5.88 20.21
N ASN A 87 8.00 5.89 20.25
CA ASN A 87 7.23 7.07 20.63
C ASN A 87 6.44 6.81 21.92
N SER A 88 5.78 7.85 22.43
CA SER A 88 5.01 7.78 23.66
C SER A 88 3.76 6.88 23.52
N ASP A 89 3.15 6.54 24.66
CA ASP A 89 1.79 6.02 24.67
C ASP A 89 0.77 7.11 24.29
N ILE A 90 -0.49 6.71 24.14
CA ILE A 90 -1.56 7.62 23.72
C ILE A 90 -1.79 8.76 24.73
N ASP A 91 -1.48 8.53 26.01
CA ASP A 91 -1.62 9.57 27.04
C ASP A 91 -0.50 10.61 26.91
N GLY A 92 0.72 10.20 26.61
CA GLY A 92 1.81 11.08 26.25
C GLY A 92 1.54 11.90 25.00
N PHE A 93 0.95 11.27 23.97
CA PHE A 93 0.50 11.95 22.76
C PHE A 93 -0.54 13.04 23.08
N ARG A 94 -1.55 12.72 23.88
CA ARG A 94 -2.58 13.66 24.34
C ARG A 94 -1.96 14.83 25.11
N LYS A 95 -1.09 14.54 26.10
CA LYS A 95 -0.39 15.55 26.92
C LYS A 95 0.47 16.51 26.07
N ALA A 96 1.13 15.99 25.04
CA ALA A 96 1.93 16.81 24.13
C ALA A 96 1.06 17.86 23.42
N HIS A 97 -0.13 17.48 22.94
CA HIS A 97 -1.08 18.45 22.35
C HIS A 97 -1.60 19.45 23.37
N GLN A 98 -1.88 19.02 24.59
CA GLN A 98 -2.34 19.88 25.68
C GLN A 98 -1.29 20.94 26.05
N VAL A 99 -0.03 20.55 26.16
CA VAL A 99 1.10 21.50 26.42
C VAL A 99 1.22 22.54 25.30
N LEU A 100 0.96 22.15 24.05
CA LEU A 100 0.98 23.07 22.91
C LEU A 100 -0.29 23.94 22.79
N GLY A 101 -1.28 23.77 23.67
CA GLY A 101 -2.56 24.46 23.59
C GLY A 101 -3.37 24.13 22.32
N LYS A 102 -3.11 22.99 21.67
CA LYS A 102 -3.75 22.56 20.43
C LYS A 102 -4.70 21.40 20.68
N ASN A 103 -5.89 21.48 20.08
CA ASN A 103 -6.77 20.32 20.01
C ASN A 103 -6.19 19.28 19.03
N ILE A 104 -6.38 18.01 19.34
CA ILE A 104 -6.08 16.90 18.41
C ILE A 104 -7.06 17.01 17.25
N LYS A 105 -6.60 16.86 16.01
CA LYS A 105 -7.49 16.91 14.84
C LYS A 105 -8.46 15.73 14.86
N GLU A 106 -9.70 15.98 14.48
CA GLU A 106 -10.73 14.93 14.46
C GLU A 106 -10.34 13.74 13.59
N GLU A 107 -9.71 13.98 12.42
CA GLU A 107 -9.20 12.93 11.54
C GLU A 107 -8.18 12.02 12.24
N GLU A 108 -7.29 12.60 13.07
CA GLU A 108 -6.31 11.81 13.84
C GLU A 108 -7.01 10.93 14.89
N ILE A 109 -8.04 11.47 15.54
CA ILE A 109 -8.83 10.72 16.54
C ILE A 109 -9.55 9.54 15.88
N TRP A 110 -10.23 9.78 14.75
CA TRP A 110 -10.89 8.72 13.99
C TRP A 110 -9.93 7.64 13.50
N ASN A 111 -8.76 8.04 13.00
CA ASN A 111 -7.75 7.09 12.52
C ASN A 111 -7.22 6.21 13.64
N ILE A 112 -6.87 6.79 14.80
CA ILE A 112 -6.41 6.04 15.97
C ILE A 112 -7.51 5.11 16.49
N LEU A 113 -8.76 5.57 16.53
CA LEU A 113 -9.91 4.77 16.95
C LEU A 113 -10.12 3.55 16.04
N LEU A 114 -10.07 3.77 14.73
CA LEU A 114 -10.19 2.71 13.73
C LEU A 114 -9.11 1.64 13.89
N GLN A 115 -7.86 2.05 14.10
CA GLN A 115 -6.73 1.15 14.31
C GLN A 115 -6.88 0.34 15.59
N CYS A 116 -7.31 0.97 16.68
CA CYS A 116 -7.56 0.30 17.95
C CYS A 116 -8.68 -0.74 17.83
N LEU A 117 -9.79 -0.37 17.18
CA LEU A 117 -10.92 -1.29 16.99
C LEU A 117 -10.57 -2.45 16.06
N SER A 118 -9.77 -2.20 15.00
CA SER A 118 -9.25 -3.26 14.13
C SER A 118 -8.42 -4.30 14.89
N ALA A 119 -7.60 -3.85 15.83
CA ALA A 119 -6.79 -4.74 16.67
C ALA A 119 -7.68 -5.56 17.62
N LEU A 120 -8.66 -4.92 18.27
CA LEU A 120 -9.57 -5.58 19.19
C LEU A 120 -10.48 -6.57 18.45
N ASP A 121 -11.07 -6.19 17.32
CA ASP A 121 -11.90 -7.07 16.48
C ASP A 121 -11.12 -8.31 16.05
N TYR A 122 -9.89 -8.15 15.61
CA TYR A 122 -9.01 -9.28 15.27
C TYR A 122 -8.80 -10.23 16.46
N VAL A 123 -8.54 -9.70 17.65
CA VAL A 123 -8.31 -10.52 18.86
C VAL A 123 -9.57 -11.26 19.25
N TYR A 124 -10.73 -10.59 19.26
CA TYR A 124 -12.01 -11.20 19.62
C TYR A 124 -12.45 -12.31 18.67
N ASN A 125 -12.22 -12.13 17.37
CA ASN A 125 -12.62 -13.12 16.36
C ASN A 125 -11.70 -14.35 16.32
N ASN A 126 -10.42 -14.22 16.73
CA ASN A 126 -9.46 -15.31 16.64
C ASN A 126 -9.17 -16.00 17.99
N PHE A 127 -9.48 -15.35 19.12
CA PHE A 127 -9.11 -15.85 20.45
C PHE A 127 -10.27 -15.66 21.43
N ASN A 128 -10.92 -16.75 21.81
CA ASN A 128 -12.09 -16.76 22.72
C ASN A 128 -11.83 -16.24 24.15
N ASN A 129 -10.59 -15.93 24.50
CA ASN A 129 -10.23 -15.41 25.82
C ASN A 129 -9.50 -14.08 25.68
N ILE A 130 -10.12 -13.04 26.18
CA ILE A 130 -9.62 -11.67 26.17
C ILE A 130 -8.39 -11.59 27.06
N LEU A 131 -7.30 -11.17 26.47
CA LEU A 131 -6.11 -10.72 27.17
C LEU A 131 -6.33 -9.24 27.48
N GLY A 132 -6.62 -8.90 28.72
CA GLY A 132 -7.06 -7.59 29.15
C GLY A 132 -6.33 -6.42 28.51
N PHE A 133 -7.08 -5.43 28.10
CA PHE A 133 -6.62 -4.19 27.50
C PHE A 133 -6.41 -3.11 28.56
N LYS A 134 -5.39 -2.29 28.41
CA LYS A 134 -5.16 -1.06 29.18
C LYS A 134 -4.91 0.11 28.27
N VAL A 135 -5.46 1.27 28.59
CA VAL A 135 -5.21 2.53 27.86
C VAL A 135 -3.71 2.85 27.75
N SER A 136 -2.96 2.64 28.84
CA SER A 136 -1.50 2.79 28.86
C SER A 136 -0.72 1.82 27.97
N ASN A 137 -1.40 0.88 27.34
CA ASN A 137 -0.82 -0.07 26.38
C ASN A 137 -1.17 0.27 24.92
N ILE A 138 -1.72 1.45 24.65
CA ILE A 138 -1.83 1.98 23.30
C ILE A 138 -0.59 2.82 23.04
N PHE A 139 0.26 2.37 22.14
CA PHE A 139 1.53 3.02 21.80
C PHE A 139 1.41 3.66 20.42
N MET A 140 2.05 4.80 20.26
CA MET A 140 2.13 5.51 18.98
C MET A 140 3.51 5.30 18.35
N ASN A 141 3.59 5.13 17.04
CA ASN A 141 4.86 5.18 16.32
C ASN A 141 5.10 6.58 15.73
N ASN A 142 6.26 6.79 15.10
CA ASN A 142 6.63 8.08 14.49
C ASN A 142 5.68 8.49 13.33
N ASP A 143 5.02 7.52 12.70
CA ASP A 143 4.06 7.75 11.61
C ASP A 143 2.63 7.98 12.13
N GLN A 144 2.47 8.19 13.44
CA GLN A 144 1.19 8.36 14.13
C GLN A 144 0.25 7.14 14.01
N ASN A 145 0.79 5.95 13.80
CA ASN A 145 0.02 4.72 13.86
C ASN A 145 -0.03 4.19 15.30
N ALA A 146 -1.23 3.79 15.72
CA ALA A 146 -1.45 3.17 17.02
C ALA A 146 -1.24 1.66 16.98
N LYS A 147 -0.61 1.12 18.04
CA LYS A 147 -0.52 -0.32 18.28
C LYS A 147 -0.92 -0.66 19.70
N ILE A 148 -1.73 -1.68 19.85
CA ILE A 148 -2.17 -2.16 21.16
C ILE A 148 -1.23 -3.25 21.67
N GLY A 149 -0.74 -3.06 22.91
CA GLY A 149 -0.08 -4.09 23.68
C GLY A 149 -1.07 -4.80 24.59
N LEU A 150 -1.14 -6.13 24.52
CA LEU A 150 -2.06 -6.91 25.33
C LEU A 150 -1.50 -7.19 26.74
N SER A 151 -2.37 -7.19 27.73
CA SER A 151 -2.03 -7.41 29.15
C SER A 151 -2.51 -8.79 29.61
N HIS A 152 -1.85 -9.37 30.61
CA HIS A 152 -2.22 -10.67 31.18
C HIS A 152 -3.26 -10.60 32.28
N SER A 153 -3.72 -9.41 32.66
CA SER A 153 -4.70 -9.23 33.72
C SER A 153 -6.10 -9.15 33.15
N ILE A 154 -6.98 -10.00 33.65
CA ILE A 154 -8.42 -9.92 33.39
C ILE A 154 -8.95 -8.70 34.16
N TYR A 155 -9.50 -7.73 33.45
CA TYR A 155 -10.15 -6.58 34.06
C TYR A 155 -11.67 -6.81 34.11
N ASN A 156 -12.30 -6.28 35.16
CA ASN A 156 -13.76 -6.35 35.34
C ASN A 156 -14.53 -5.33 34.48
N CYS A 157 -13.87 -4.57 33.65
CA CYS A 157 -14.47 -3.59 32.76
C CYS A 157 -14.33 -4.04 31.31
N SER A 158 -15.34 -3.74 30.48
CA SER A 158 -15.29 -3.96 29.04
C SER A 158 -14.15 -3.17 28.41
N ASP A 159 -13.41 -3.80 27.49
CA ASP A 159 -12.31 -3.17 26.75
C ASP A 159 -12.81 -1.98 25.93
N ILE A 160 -14.06 -2.05 25.42
CA ILE A 160 -14.72 -0.97 24.68
C ILE A 160 -14.96 0.24 25.58
N PHE A 161 -15.42 0.03 26.81
CA PHE A 161 -15.62 1.12 27.75
C PHE A 161 -14.31 1.84 28.11
N LEU A 162 -13.24 1.08 28.33
CA LEU A 162 -11.90 1.64 28.59
C LEU A 162 -11.40 2.45 27.40
N LEU A 163 -11.61 1.94 26.18
CA LEU A 163 -11.27 2.63 24.96
C LEU A 163 -12.10 3.92 24.82
N GLY A 164 -13.41 3.86 25.08
CA GLY A 164 -14.30 5.02 25.10
C GLY A 164 -13.83 6.14 26.05
N LYS A 165 -13.37 5.78 27.25
CA LYS A 165 -12.77 6.75 28.18
C LYS A 165 -11.52 7.43 27.63
N CYS A 166 -10.65 6.67 26.98
CA CYS A 166 -9.45 7.17 26.35
C CYS A 166 -9.80 8.22 25.29
N PHE A 167 -10.70 7.90 24.37
CA PHE A 167 -11.09 8.80 23.29
C PHE A 167 -11.87 10.02 23.77
N TYR A 168 -12.66 9.87 24.83
CA TYR A 168 -13.27 11.01 25.49
C TYR A 168 -12.22 11.98 26.04
N ALA A 169 -11.20 11.47 26.74
CA ALA A 169 -10.10 12.29 27.26
C ALA A 169 -9.31 12.97 26.14
N MET A 170 -9.15 12.36 24.97
CA MET A 170 -8.53 12.98 23.80
C MET A 170 -9.35 14.17 23.28
N CYS A 171 -10.68 14.07 23.27
CA CYS A 171 -11.56 15.14 22.81
C CYS A 171 -11.65 16.31 23.81
N PHE A 172 -11.66 16.04 25.12
CA PHE A 172 -12.04 17.02 26.14
C PHE A 172 -10.91 17.38 27.13
N SER A 173 -9.73 16.85 26.95
CA SER A 173 -8.50 17.16 27.75
C SER A 173 -8.62 16.95 29.27
N GLN A 174 -9.65 16.28 29.75
CA GLN A 174 -9.89 16.06 31.18
C GLN A 174 -10.05 14.57 31.48
N GLU A 175 -9.18 14.06 32.37
CA GLU A 175 -9.40 12.81 33.10
C GLU A 175 -10.41 13.08 34.25
N GLU A 176 -11.66 13.26 33.93
CA GLU A 176 -12.68 13.24 34.97
C GLU A 176 -13.03 11.79 35.30
N ASN A 177 -13.23 11.51 36.61
CA ASN A 177 -13.74 10.25 37.12
C ASN A 177 -15.17 10.03 36.59
N VAL A 178 -15.24 9.51 35.36
CA VAL A 178 -16.49 9.23 34.67
C VAL A 178 -17.08 7.95 35.26
N LYS A 179 -17.79 8.12 36.39
CA LYS A 179 -18.58 7.04 37.02
C LYS A 179 -20.07 7.19 36.75
N ASP A 180 -20.54 8.32 36.25
CA ASP A 180 -21.96 8.64 36.18
C ASP A 180 -22.43 8.96 34.75
N LYS A 181 -23.42 8.19 34.30
CA LYS A 181 -24.11 8.35 33.01
C LYS A 181 -24.76 9.74 32.87
N LYS A 182 -25.32 10.30 33.94
CA LYS A 182 -25.92 11.63 33.97
C LYS A 182 -24.93 12.76 33.66
N PHE A 183 -23.69 12.58 33.99
CA PHE A 183 -22.64 13.58 33.74
C PHE A 183 -22.36 13.75 32.24
N PHE A 184 -22.40 12.65 31.47
CA PHE A 184 -22.25 12.65 30.02
C PHE A 184 -23.40 13.33 29.31
N ASP A 185 -24.65 12.99 29.70
CA ASP A 185 -25.84 13.57 29.09
C ASP A 185 -25.86 15.09 29.24
N ILE A 186 -25.38 15.61 30.38
CA ILE A 186 -25.33 17.05 30.67
C ILE A 186 -24.20 17.73 29.87
N LYS A 187 -23.03 17.14 29.74
CA LYS A 187 -21.92 17.75 28.99
C LYS A 187 -22.09 17.71 27.47
N LEU A 188 -22.66 16.64 26.91
CA LEU A 188 -23.04 16.57 25.50
C LEU A 188 -24.14 17.57 25.13
N GLN A 189 -25.09 17.85 26.06
CA GLN A 189 -26.13 18.85 25.84
C GLN A 189 -25.68 20.29 26.05
N GLN A 190 -24.64 20.55 26.88
CA GLN A 190 -24.18 21.89 27.22
C GLN A 190 -23.15 22.51 26.28
N LYS A 191 -22.47 21.71 25.44
CA LYS A 191 -21.60 22.23 24.37
C LYS A 191 -21.68 21.29 23.17
N PRO A 192 -22.44 21.63 22.12
CA PRO A 192 -22.14 21.11 20.79
C PRO A 192 -20.67 21.48 20.55
N SER A 193 -19.79 20.50 20.42
CA SER A 193 -18.38 20.79 20.31
C SER A 193 -18.17 21.56 19.02
N LEU A 194 -17.66 22.77 19.12
CA LEU A 194 -17.22 23.56 17.96
C LEU A 194 -16.08 22.86 17.17
N TYR A 195 -15.52 21.78 17.71
CA TYR A 195 -14.31 21.15 17.21
C TYR A 195 -14.50 19.71 16.72
N TYR A 196 -15.50 18.96 17.23
CA TYR A 196 -15.70 17.54 16.91
C TYR A 196 -17.14 17.28 16.45
N SER A 197 -17.29 16.42 15.45
CA SER A 197 -18.61 16.08 14.89
C SER A 197 -19.46 15.28 15.86
N ASN A 198 -20.79 15.38 15.66
CA ASN A 198 -21.74 14.58 16.41
C ASN A 198 -21.57 13.09 16.19
N GLU A 199 -21.11 12.68 15.00
CA GLU A 199 -20.84 11.29 14.63
C GLU A 199 -19.76 10.70 15.54
N LEU A 200 -18.60 11.38 15.68
CA LEU A 200 -17.52 10.96 16.57
C LEU A 200 -17.99 10.87 18.02
N LEU A 201 -18.69 11.90 18.49
CA LEU A 201 -19.18 11.96 19.87
C LEU A 201 -20.20 10.88 20.17
N ASN A 202 -21.07 10.54 19.21
CA ASN A 202 -22.04 9.45 19.35
C ASN A 202 -21.36 8.09 19.46
N ILE A 203 -20.30 7.84 18.66
CA ILE A 203 -19.50 6.62 18.76
C ILE A 203 -18.86 6.51 20.15
N ILE A 204 -18.20 7.58 20.62
CA ILE A 204 -17.59 7.61 21.96
C ILE A 204 -18.65 7.37 23.05
N TYR A 205 -19.82 7.98 22.91
CA TYR A 205 -20.94 7.79 23.82
C TYR A 205 -21.44 6.34 23.83
N THR A 206 -21.57 5.71 22.67
CA THR A 206 -21.94 4.28 22.55
C THR A 206 -20.94 3.41 23.31
N MET A 207 -19.64 3.66 23.16
CA MET A 207 -18.58 2.92 23.86
C MET A 207 -18.62 3.11 25.38
N LEU A 208 -19.00 4.30 25.86
CA LEU A 208 -19.09 4.63 27.28
C LEU A 208 -20.37 4.12 27.95
N ASN A 209 -21.42 3.88 27.18
CA ASN A 209 -22.69 3.30 27.66
C ASN A 209 -22.72 1.77 27.58
N ASP A 210 -21.60 1.14 27.28
CA ASP A 210 -21.51 -0.32 27.16
C ASP A 210 -21.91 -1.02 28.45
N ASN A 211 -23.13 -1.55 28.47
CA ASN A 211 -23.63 -2.47 29.48
C ASN A 211 -23.24 -3.93 29.15
N ASN A 212 -22.02 -4.16 28.59
CA ASN A 212 -21.46 -5.43 28.12
C ASN A 212 -22.11 -6.03 26.84
N ASN A 213 -22.85 -5.24 26.05
CA ASN A 213 -23.60 -5.74 24.89
C ASN A 213 -23.17 -5.15 23.55
N VAL A 214 -22.13 -4.30 23.48
CA VAL A 214 -21.67 -3.76 22.20
C VAL A 214 -20.84 -4.81 21.48
N ASN A 215 -21.29 -5.19 20.28
CA ASN A 215 -20.54 -6.08 19.40
C ASN A 215 -19.35 -5.31 18.79
N ILE A 216 -18.13 -5.77 19.07
CA ILE A 216 -16.90 -5.11 18.61
C ILE A 216 -16.83 -5.06 17.08
N SER A 217 -17.22 -6.13 16.40
CA SER A 217 -17.18 -6.19 14.93
C SER A 217 -18.18 -5.21 14.30
N GLU A 218 -19.37 -5.06 14.90
CA GLU A 218 -20.35 -4.07 14.46
C GLU A 218 -19.85 -2.64 14.69
N LEU A 219 -19.29 -2.36 15.86
CA LEU A 219 -18.72 -1.07 16.19
C LEU A 219 -17.53 -0.73 15.27
N TYR A 220 -16.64 -1.69 15.02
CA TYR A 220 -15.51 -1.52 14.10
C TYR A 220 -16.00 -1.17 12.69
N ASN A 221 -17.00 -1.90 12.17
CA ASN A 221 -17.55 -1.62 10.85
C ASN A 221 -18.23 -0.25 10.80
N GLN A 222 -19.00 0.12 11.83
CA GLN A 222 -19.62 1.45 11.93
C GLN A 222 -18.56 2.57 11.91
N VAL A 223 -17.52 2.46 12.74
CA VAL A 223 -16.43 3.46 12.79
C VAL A 223 -15.69 3.53 11.47
N LYS A 224 -15.41 2.37 10.84
CA LYS A 224 -14.78 2.29 9.53
C LYS A 224 -15.62 2.98 8.46
N ASP A 225 -16.92 2.76 8.44
CA ASP A 225 -17.82 3.37 7.47
C ASP A 225 -17.89 4.89 7.64
N GLU A 226 -18.03 5.40 8.86
CA GLU A 226 -18.04 6.84 9.12
C GLU A 226 -16.68 7.50 8.81
N TYR A 227 -15.57 6.85 9.17
CA TYR A 227 -14.22 7.32 8.81
C TYR A 227 -14.05 7.41 7.29
N CYS A 228 -14.44 6.35 6.58
CA CYS A 228 -14.31 6.28 5.13
C CYS A 228 -15.18 7.31 4.41
N LYS A 229 -16.43 7.51 4.85
CA LYS A 229 -17.27 8.57 4.30
C LYS A 229 -16.65 9.96 4.41
N LYS A 230 -15.95 10.22 5.50
CA LYS A 230 -15.47 11.56 5.84
C LYS A 230 -14.01 11.81 5.43
N TYR A 231 -13.15 10.80 5.54
CA TYR A 231 -11.70 10.97 5.45
C TYR A 231 -11.01 10.02 4.48
N ALA A 232 -11.66 8.94 4.01
CA ALA A 232 -11.01 8.04 3.08
C ALA A 232 -10.59 8.77 1.81
N LYS A 233 -9.35 8.55 1.44
CA LYS A 233 -8.73 9.17 0.28
C LYS A 233 -8.90 8.24 -0.91
N ASN A 234 -9.81 8.59 -1.80
CA ASN A 234 -10.23 7.79 -2.94
C ASN A 234 -9.79 8.37 -4.28
N SER A 235 -9.00 9.46 -4.28
CA SER A 235 -8.61 10.15 -5.52
C SER A 235 -7.77 9.25 -6.42
N SER A 236 -6.87 8.44 -5.85
CA SER A 236 -6.08 7.46 -6.58
C SER A 236 -6.93 6.38 -7.22
N ILE A 237 -7.93 5.84 -6.48
CA ILE A 237 -8.80 4.78 -6.99
C ILE A 237 -9.59 5.30 -8.19
N ASN A 238 -10.22 6.47 -8.05
CA ASN A 238 -10.95 7.10 -9.15
C ASN A 238 -10.04 7.33 -10.37
N SER A 239 -8.84 7.88 -10.15
CA SER A 239 -7.91 8.19 -11.23
C SER A 239 -7.42 6.94 -11.95
N VAL A 240 -7.06 5.88 -11.21
CA VAL A 240 -6.61 4.61 -11.79
C VAL A 240 -7.73 3.92 -12.58
N LEU A 241 -8.95 3.84 -12.00
CA LEU A 241 -10.09 3.20 -12.68
C LEU A 241 -10.46 3.94 -13.98
N ARG A 242 -10.47 5.28 -13.97
CA ARG A 242 -10.76 6.08 -15.15
C ARG A 242 -9.70 5.92 -16.24
N CYS A 243 -8.41 5.91 -15.88
CA CYS A 243 -7.34 5.69 -16.85
C CYS A 243 -7.33 4.26 -17.41
N LEU A 244 -7.61 3.23 -16.59
CA LEU A 244 -7.76 1.86 -17.08
C LEU A 244 -8.98 1.72 -18.01
N TYR A 245 -10.08 2.40 -17.68
CA TYR A 245 -11.29 2.43 -18.53
C TYR A 245 -11.02 3.02 -19.91
N SER A 246 -10.00 3.86 -20.09
CA SER A 246 -9.61 4.39 -21.41
C SER A 246 -9.02 3.35 -22.37
N TYR A 247 -8.82 2.11 -21.94
CA TYR A 247 -8.34 1.02 -22.78
C TYR A 247 -9.49 0.16 -23.34
N PRO A 248 -9.94 0.36 -24.59
CA PRO A 248 -11.10 -0.34 -25.15
C PRO A 248 -10.95 -1.86 -25.15
N LYS A 249 -9.75 -2.37 -25.49
CA LYS A 249 -9.46 -3.81 -25.51
C LYS A 249 -9.58 -4.45 -24.14
N LEU A 250 -9.12 -3.78 -23.08
CA LEU A 250 -9.25 -4.26 -21.71
C LEU A 250 -10.73 -4.36 -21.33
N ASN A 251 -11.51 -3.29 -21.60
CA ASN A 251 -12.95 -3.27 -21.30
C ASN A 251 -13.69 -4.38 -22.05
N GLN A 252 -13.39 -4.57 -23.33
CA GLN A 252 -13.97 -5.66 -24.13
C GLN A 252 -13.72 -7.05 -23.51
N ILE A 253 -12.48 -7.34 -23.12
CA ILE A 253 -12.12 -8.60 -22.48
C ILE A 253 -12.89 -8.81 -21.18
N ILE A 254 -12.94 -7.78 -20.33
CA ILE A 254 -13.62 -7.86 -19.04
C ILE A 254 -15.14 -8.07 -19.23
N CYS A 255 -15.77 -7.31 -20.13
CA CYS A 255 -17.21 -7.44 -20.41
C CYS A 255 -17.58 -8.79 -21.02
N GLN A 256 -16.76 -9.32 -21.94
CA GLN A 256 -16.99 -10.64 -22.56
C GLN A 256 -16.94 -11.79 -21.56
N ASN A 257 -16.16 -11.65 -20.48
CA ASN A 257 -16.05 -12.63 -19.41
C ASN A 257 -16.98 -12.37 -18.21
N GLY A 258 -17.87 -11.40 -18.29
CA GLY A 258 -18.67 -10.92 -17.16
C GLY A 258 -19.52 -12.00 -16.50
N GLN A 259 -20.16 -12.89 -17.27
CA GLN A 259 -20.94 -14.01 -16.72
C GLN A 259 -20.07 -15.01 -15.94
N LYS A 260 -18.84 -15.24 -16.41
CA LYS A 260 -17.89 -16.11 -15.72
C LYS A 260 -17.44 -15.48 -14.39
N PHE A 261 -17.23 -14.18 -14.38
CA PHE A 261 -16.78 -13.47 -13.17
C PHE A 261 -17.89 -13.42 -12.10
N SER A 262 -19.15 -13.17 -12.49
CA SER A 262 -20.27 -13.07 -11.54
C SER A 262 -20.58 -14.38 -10.81
N ASN A 263 -20.25 -15.52 -11.40
CA ASN A 263 -20.63 -16.84 -10.90
C ASN A 263 -19.51 -17.56 -10.14
N ASN A 264 -18.30 -16.98 -10.07
CA ASN A 264 -17.15 -17.66 -9.48
C ASN A 264 -16.31 -16.71 -8.63
N PRO A 265 -16.22 -16.94 -7.30
CA PRO A 265 -15.46 -16.09 -6.37
C PRO A 265 -13.96 -16.02 -6.68
N LYS A 266 -13.41 -16.94 -7.51
CA LYS A 266 -12.02 -16.86 -8.00
C LYS A 266 -11.75 -15.52 -8.70
N TYR A 267 -12.75 -14.92 -9.36
CA TYR A 267 -12.61 -13.70 -10.17
C TYR A 267 -13.06 -12.44 -9.43
N TYR A 268 -12.77 -12.36 -8.15
CA TYR A 268 -13.33 -11.33 -7.28
C TYR A 268 -12.96 -9.91 -7.71
N ILE A 269 -11.68 -9.62 -7.96
CA ILE A 269 -11.22 -8.29 -8.37
C ILE A 269 -11.62 -7.98 -9.82
N SER A 270 -11.56 -8.96 -10.73
CA SER A 270 -12.04 -8.82 -12.11
C SER A 270 -13.53 -8.50 -12.16
N TYR A 271 -14.34 -9.13 -11.29
CA TYR A 271 -15.76 -8.82 -11.16
C TYR A 271 -15.99 -7.41 -10.61
N LYS A 272 -15.23 -6.98 -9.61
CA LYS A 272 -15.33 -5.60 -9.10
C LYS A 272 -14.92 -4.58 -10.14
N TYR A 273 -13.90 -4.87 -10.97
CA TYR A 273 -13.54 -4.01 -12.08
C TYR A 273 -14.61 -3.98 -13.18
N LEU A 274 -15.27 -5.11 -13.48
CA LEU A 274 -16.44 -5.13 -14.37
C LEU A 274 -17.53 -4.16 -13.87
N LYS A 275 -17.84 -4.21 -12.56
CA LYS A 275 -18.82 -3.28 -11.96
C LYS A 275 -18.37 -1.81 -12.03
N ALA A 276 -17.05 -1.56 -11.97
CA ALA A 276 -16.50 -0.23 -12.24
C ALA A 276 -16.82 0.23 -13.68
N ILE A 277 -16.57 -0.62 -14.66
CA ILE A 277 -16.87 -0.33 -16.07
C ILE A 277 -18.36 -0.03 -16.24
N GLU A 278 -19.25 -0.88 -15.72
CA GLU A 278 -20.71 -0.68 -15.81
C GLU A 278 -21.16 0.66 -15.19
N THR A 279 -20.55 1.05 -14.06
CA THR A 279 -20.84 2.33 -13.40
C THR A 279 -20.34 3.51 -14.22
N LEU A 280 -19.16 3.39 -14.83
CA LEU A 280 -18.56 4.43 -15.66
C LEU A 280 -19.31 4.63 -17.00
N ILE A 281 -19.83 3.53 -17.61
CA ILE A 281 -20.66 3.58 -18.82
C ILE A 281 -22.04 4.18 -18.53
N GLY A 282 -22.64 3.80 -17.38
CA GLY A 282 -24.03 4.09 -17.07
C GLY A 282 -24.34 5.55 -16.75
N ALA A 283 -23.37 6.45 -16.76
CA ALA A 283 -23.50 7.89 -16.48
C ALA A 283 -24.35 8.26 -15.26
N TYR A 284 -24.50 7.35 -14.31
CA TYR A 284 -25.15 7.61 -13.02
C TYR A 284 -24.14 8.30 -12.09
N GLU A 285 -23.88 9.57 -12.34
CA GLU A 285 -22.97 10.42 -11.54
C GLU A 285 -23.29 10.41 -10.04
N ASN A 286 -24.54 10.16 -9.68
CA ASN A 286 -24.99 10.15 -8.28
C ASN A 286 -24.48 8.95 -7.45
N ASN A 287 -24.01 7.87 -8.08
CA ASN A 287 -23.59 6.65 -7.38
C ASN A 287 -22.07 6.37 -7.45
N LEU A 288 -21.31 7.23 -8.17
CA LEU A 288 -19.88 6.97 -8.39
C LEU A 288 -19.07 6.98 -7.07
N SER A 289 -19.35 7.90 -6.17
CA SER A 289 -18.63 7.99 -4.88
C SER A 289 -18.91 6.78 -3.98
N GLU A 290 -20.16 6.31 -3.95
CA GLU A 290 -20.56 5.12 -3.22
C GLU A 290 -19.91 3.87 -3.82
N PHE A 291 -19.89 3.77 -5.15
CA PHE A 291 -19.22 2.69 -5.85
C PHE A 291 -17.69 2.67 -5.59
N ILE A 292 -17.02 3.82 -5.67
CA ILE A 292 -15.57 3.89 -5.39
C ILE A 292 -15.28 3.45 -3.96
N GLU A 293 -16.13 3.80 -3.01
CA GLU A 293 -16.02 3.36 -1.63
C GLU A 293 -16.22 1.84 -1.49
N GLU A 294 -17.20 1.25 -2.18
CA GLU A 294 -17.40 -0.20 -2.24
C GLU A 294 -16.19 -0.90 -2.85
N PHE A 295 -15.66 -0.36 -3.96
CA PHE A 295 -14.47 -0.88 -4.61
C PHE A 295 -13.25 -0.84 -3.67
N ARG A 296 -13.07 0.28 -2.97
CA ARG A 296 -12.02 0.43 -1.97
C ARG A 296 -12.09 -0.64 -0.88
N ARG A 297 -13.31 -0.89 -0.34
CA ARG A 297 -13.51 -1.96 0.65
C ARG A 297 -13.14 -3.32 0.07
N ALA A 298 -13.51 -3.58 -1.17
CA ALA A 298 -13.20 -4.84 -1.83
C ALA A 298 -11.68 -5.06 -2.01
N ILE A 299 -10.94 -4.05 -2.44
CA ILE A 299 -9.47 -4.18 -2.57
C ILE A 299 -8.78 -4.25 -1.20
N ALA A 300 -9.33 -3.59 -0.17
CA ALA A 300 -8.81 -3.65 1.20
C ALA A 300 -8.93 -5.04 1.84
N THR A 301 -9.93 -5.84 1.47
CA THR A 301 -10.03 -7.24 1.93
C THR A 301 -8.90 -8.11 1.41
N GLU A 302 -8.42 -7.83 0.19
CA GLU A 302 -7.32 -8.55 -0.46
C GLU A 302 -5.94 -7.99 -0.04
N ASN A 303 -5.88 -6.70 0.26
CA ASN A 303 -4.66 -6.04 0.67
C ASN A 303 -4.96 -4.88 1.64
N SER A 304 -4.68 -5.08 2.92
CA SER A 304 -4.96 -4.11 3.99
C SER A 304 -4.23 -2.76 3.82
N LYS A 305 -3.15 -2.71 3.03
CA LYS A 305 -2.47 -1.44 2.71
C LYS A 305 -3.30 -0.51 1.81
N LEU A 306 -4.36 -1.04 1.20
CA LEU A 306 -5.27 -0.32 0.30
C LEU A 306 -6.59 0.08 1.00
N ASP A 307 -6.60 0.16 2.32
CA ASP A 307 -7.82 0.46 3.12
C ASP A 307 -8.28 1.94 3.03
N GLY A 308 -7.49 2.83 2.43
CA GLY A 308 -7.81 4.24 2.28
C GLY A 308 -7.56 5.09 3.53
N SER A 309 -6.96 4.53 4.58
CA SER A 309 -6.52 5.29 5.77
C SER A 309 -5.49 6.37 5.41
N LYS A 310 -4.72 6.15 4.34
CA LYS A 310 -3.85 7.14 3.70
C LYS A 310 -4.18 7.21 2.20
N GLU A 311 -3.76 8.31 1.55
CA GLU A 311 -3.84 8.35 0.09
C GLU A 311 -3.00 7.21 -0.50
N ILE A 312 -3.61 6.42 -1.37
CA ILE A 312 -2.99 5.25 -1.97
C ILE A 312 -2.07 5.71 -3.11
N ASP A 313 -0.85 5.20 -3.19
CA ASP A 313 0.01 5.42 -4.35
C ASP A 313 -0.64 4.82 -5.62
N PRO A 314 -0.86 5.61 -6.68
CA PRO A 314 -1.54 5.13 -7.89
C PRO A 314 -0.80 4.00 -8.60
N LEU A 315 0.54 4.01 -8.60
CA LEU A 315 1.33 2.93 -9.22
C LEU A 315 1.19 1.62 -8.44
N TYR A 316 1.22 1.71 -7.11
CA TYR A 316 1.03 0.54 -6.26
C TYR A 316 -0.38 -0.07 -6.44
N LEU A 317 -1.41 0.77 -6.50
CA LEU A 317 -2.78 0.33 -6.76
C LEU A 317 -2.91 -0.32 -8.14
N LEU A 318 -2.33 0.32 -9.17
CA LEU A 318 -2.37 -0.18 -10.54
C LEU A 318 -1.67 -1.53 -10.68
N ALA A 319 -0.47 -1.67 -10.07
CA ALA A 319 0.27 -2.92 -10.05
C ALA A 319 -0.53 -4.04 -9.35
N PHE A 320 -1.14 -3.73 -8.21
CA PHE A 320 -2.00 -4.67 -7.49
C PHE A 320 -3.20 -5.13 -8.34
N LEU A 321 -3.90 -4.21 -9.01
CA LEU A 321 -5.07 -4.55 -9.83
C LEU A 321 -4.68 -5.42 -11.02
N LEU A 322 -3.63 -5.05 -11.76
CA LEU A 322 -3.18 -5.82 -12.92
C LEU A 322 -2.65 -7.21 -12.52
N GLU A 323 -1.91 -7.31 -11.40
CA GLU A 323 -1.44 -8.58 -10.87
C GLU A 323 -2.60 -9.50 -10.46
N LYS A 324 -3.60 -8.97 -9.74
CA LYS A 324 -4.77 -9.74 -9.31
C LYS A 324 -5.61 -10.21 -10.50
N MET A 325 -5.95 -9.31 -11.42
CA MET A 325 -6.69 -9.67 -12.63
C MET A 325 -5.92 -10.68 -13.49
N HIS A 326 -4.59 -10.56 -13.58
CA HIS A 326 -3.76 -11.55 -14.25
C HIS A 326 -3.90 -12.93 -13.58
N LYS A 327 -3.68 -13.02 -12.26
CA LYS A 327 -3.78 -14.29 -11.50
C LYS A 327 -5.18 -14.92 -11.61
N GLU A 328 -6.21 -14.11 -11.51
CA GLU A 328 -7.60 -14.56 -11.64
C GLU A 328 -7.91 -15.13 -13.04
N MET A 329 -7.37 -14.51 -14.09
CA MET A 329 -7.61 -14.88 -15.49
C MET A 329 -6.51 -15.76 -16.12
N ASN A 330 -5.47 -16.11 -15.37
CA ASN A 330 -4.42 -16.98 -15.88
C ASN A 330 -4.99 -18.39 -16.15
N PHE A 331 -4.75 -18.89 -17.36
CA PHE A 331 -5.22 -20.21 -17.80
C PHE A 331 -4.32 -21.34 -17.31
N ILE A 332 -3.14 -21.02 -16.79
CA ILE A 332 -2.12 -21.96 -16.37
C ILE A 332 -2.05 -21.93 -14.84
N GLU A 333 -2.17 -23.07 -14.19
CA GLU A 333 -1.85 -23.22 -12.77
C GLU A 333 -0.34 -23.11 -12.60
N GLU A 334 0.11 -22.40 -11.55
CA GLU A 334 1.53 -22.26 -11.23
C GLU A 334 2.12 -23.66 -11.01
N ASN A 335 2.85 -24.17 -11.99
CA ASN A 335 3.63 -25.39 -11.85
C ASN A 335 4.96 -25.05 -11.18
N GLU A 336 5.48 -25.94 -10.33
CA GLU A 336 6.83 -25.83 -9.80
C GLU A 336 7.81 -25.66 -10.97
N LEU A 337 8.69 -24.66 -10.84
CA LEU A 337 9.70 -24.31 -11.84
C LEU A 337 10.51 -25.56 -12.19
N ASN A 338 10.28 -26.14 -13.34
CA ASN A 338 11.24 -27.06 -13.91
C ASN A 338 12.51 -26.27 -14.21
N GLU A 339 13.61 -26.61 -13.56
CA GLU A 339 14.93 -26.08 -13.88
C GLU A 339 15.16 -26.34 -15.37
N GLY A 340 15.14 -25.27 -16.16
CA GLY A 340 15.20 -25.36 -17.62
C GLY A 340 16.54 -25.95 -18.08
N GLU A 341 16.50 -26.59 -19.25
CA GLU A 341 17.71 -27.06 -19.95
C GLU A 341 18.77 -25.94 -20.05
N GLU A 342 20.02 -26.32 -19.91
CA GLU A 342 21.17 -25.42 -20.04
C GLU A 342 21.19 -24.82 -21.44
N VAL A 343 21.05 -23.49 -21.56
CA VAL A 343 20.93 -22.80 -22.84
C VAL A 343 22.20 -22.06 -23.16
N ASP A 344 22.65 -22.17 -24.40
CA ASP A 344 23.74 -21.32 -24.92
C ASP A 344 23.27 -19.86 -25.05
N ARG A 345 23.52 -19.07 -24.03
CA ARG A 345 23.19 -17.63 -23.99
C ARG A 345 23.98 -16.76 -24.95
N THR A 346 24.95 -17.33 -25.66
CA THR A 346 25.64 -16.61 -26.75
C THR A 346 24.77 -16.53 -28.01
N ASN A 347 23.80 -17.45 -28.15
CA ASN A 347 22.83 -17.45 -29.23
C ASN A 347 21.54 -16.71 -28.81
N LYS A 348 21.37 -15.50 -29.38
CA LYS A 348 20.22 -14.62 -29.09
C LYS A 348 18.88 -15.32 -29.34
N GLU A 349 18.73 -15.98 -30.49
CA GLU A 349 17.47 -16.58 -30.93
C GLU A 349 17.08 -17.77 -30.04
N GLN A 350 18.02 -18.63 -29.72
CA GLN A 350 17.83 -19.77 -28.84
C GLN A 350 17.41 -19.32 -27.42
N THR A 351 18.12 -18.30 -26.86
CA THR A 351 17.81 -17.74 -25.56
C THR A 351 16.40 -17.10 -25.55
N PHE A 352 16.04 -16.41 -26.63
CA PHE A 352 14.71 -15.80 -26.74
C PHE A 352 13.61 -16.87 -26.81
N ASN A 353 13.77 -17.90 -27.64
CA ASN A 353 12.79 -18.97 -27.79
C ASN A 353 12.56 -19.71 -26.45
N GLN A 354 13.64 -19.98 -25.69
CA GLN A 354 13.50 -20.56 -24.36
C GLN A 354 12.71 -19.65 -23.43
N PHE A 355 13.02 -18.35 -23.43
CA PHE A 355 12.29 -17.37 -22.61
C PHE A 355 10.81 -17.31 -22.99
N VAL A 356 10.48 -17.32 -24.30
CA VAL A 356 9.09 -17.34 -24.77
C VAL A 356 8.38 -18.63 -24.34
N ASN A 357 9.04 -19.79 -24.45
CA ASN A 357 8.49 -21.05 -23.96
C ASN A 357 8.20 -21.00 -22.46
N TYR A 358 9.13 -20.44 -21.67
CA TYR A 358 8.91 -20.24 -20.25
C TYR A 358 7.71 -19.32 -19.97
N ILE A 359 7.60 -18.17 -20.67
CA ILE A 359 6.45 -17.27 -20.53
C ILE A 359 5.16 -18.01 -20.89
N ASN A 360 5.11 -18.67 -22.03
CA ASN A 360 3.91 -19.40 -22.48
C ASN A 360 3.49 -20.54 -21.55
N SER A 361 4.44 -21.11 -20.80
CA SER A 361 4.17 -22.20 -19.85
C SER A 361 3.73 -21.72 -18.47
N ASN A 362 3.94 -20.44 -18.12
CA ASN A 362 3.69 -19.91 -16.77
C ASN A 362 2.77 -18.69 -16.77
N ILE A 363 2.75 -17.91 -17.84
CA ILE A 363 2.07 -16.62 -17.93
C ILE A 363 1.19 -16.64 -19.19
N ASN A 364 -0.11 -16.90 -19.02
CA ASN A 364 -1.06 -16.92 -20.12
C ASN A 364 -2.41 -16.36 -19.68
N SER A 365 -2.57 -15.05 -19.76
CA SER A 365 -3.82 -14.36 -19.46
C SER A 365 -4.07 -13.24 -20.46
N PRO A 366 -5.33 -12.83 -20.65
CA PRO A 366 -5.63 -11.64 -21.45
C PRO A 366 -4.97 -10.36 -20.93
N ILE A 367 -4.65 -10.28 -19.64
CA ILE A 367 -3.92 -9.15 -19.04
C ILE A 367 -2.46 -9.16 -19.48
N SER A 368 -1.78 -10.33 -19.44
CA SER A 368 -0.41 -10.42 -19.94
C SER A 368 -0.32 -10.09 -21.43
N ASP A 369 -1.30 -10.50 -22.24
CA ASP A 369 -1.33 -10.20 -23.68
C ASP A 369 -1.42 -8.70 -24.01
N LEU A 370 -1.97 -7.93 -23.10
CA LEU A 370 -2.11 -6.48 -23.26
C LEU A 370 -0.93 -5.68 -22.67
N PHE A 371 -0.48 -6.06 -21.48
CA PHE A 371 0.43 -5.23 -20.68
C PHE A 371 1.85 -5.76 -20.58
N LEU A 372 2.14 -6.97 -21.08
CA LEU A 372 3.47 -7.54 -20.97
C LEU A 372 4.35 -7.12 -22.15
N GLY A 373 5.48 -6.50 -21.86
CA GLY A 373 6.59 -6.27 -22.78
C GLY A 373 7.81 -7.13 -22.43
N ILE A 374 8.80 -7.17 -23.31
CA ILE A 374 10.03 -7.94 -23.13
C ILE A 374 11.25 -7.03 -23.31
N ASN A 375 12.13 -7.04 -22.33
CA ASN A 375 13.44 -6.41 -22.37
C ASN A 375 14.51 -7.43 -22.76
N LYS A 376 15.49 -6.96 -23.54
CA LYS A 376 16.69 -7.69 -23.88
C LYS A 376 17.89 -7.04 -23.19
N THR A 377 18.61 -7.82 -22.42
CA THR A 377 19.91 -7.42 -21.84
C THR A 377 21.02 -8.14 -22.56
N LYS A 378 21.99 -7.40 -23.11
CA LYS A 378 23.23 -7.95 -23.65
C LYS A 378 24.38 -7.61 -22.73
N ARG A 379 25.09 -8.62 -22.22
CA ARG A 379 26.31 -8.47 -21.41
C ARG A 379 27.52 -8.89 -22.21
N ILE A 380 28.58 -8.08 -22.26
CA ILE A 380 29.80 -8.35 -22.96
C ILE A 380 30.96 -8.41 -21.98
N CYS A 381 31.52 -9.61 -21.79
CA CYS A 381 32.71 -9.80 -20.98
C CYS A 381 33.93 -9.08 -21.61
N GLN A 382 34.61 -8.26 -20.82
CA GLN A 382 35.74 -7.48 -21.34
C GLN A 382 37.02 -8.30 -21.49
N THR A 383 37.11 -9.46 -20.83
CA THR A 383 38.25 -10.39 -20.93
C THR A 383 38.15 -11.26 -22.17
N CYS A 384 37.08 -12.04 -22.33
CA CYS A 384 36.94 -12.97 -23.47
C CYS A 384 36.15 -12.40 -24.65
N LYS A 385 35.59 -11.19 -24.52
CA LYS A 385 34.74 -10.50 -25.51
C LYS A 385 33.45 -11.22 -25.90
N ASN A 386 33.11 -12.33 -25.23
CA ASN A 386 31.85 -13.00 -25.48
C ASN A 386 30.69 -12.15 -24.99
N GLY A 387 29.62 -12.16 -25.78
CA GLY A 387 28.34 -11.52 -25.45
C GLY A 387 27.30 -12.56 -25.06
N TYR A 388 26.54 -12.28 -24.00
CA TYR A 388 25.48 -13.13 -23.46
C TYR A 388 24.16 -12.37 -23.48
N TYR A 389 23.08 -13.04 -23.84
CA TYR A 389 21.75 -12.46 -23.94
C TYR A 389 20.87 -12.96 -22.79
N TYR A 390 20.08 -12.05 -22.25
CA TYR A 390 19.07 -12.32 -21.23
C TYR A 390 17.78 -11.60 -21.62
N PHE A 391 16.65 -12.21 -21.35
CA PHE A 391 15.33 -11.64 -21.58
C PHE A 391 14.55 -11.60 -20.28
N ASN A 392 13.84 -10.52 -20.06
CA ASN A 392 12.97 -10.32 -18.90
C ASN A 392 11.69 -9.63 -19.37
N ASN A 393 10.57 -9.97 -18.73
CA ASN A 393 9.31 -9.30 -18.95
C ASN A 393 9.19 -8.03 -18.10
N PHE A 394 8.35 -7.10 -18.55
CA PHE A 394 7.96 -5.90 -17.80
C PHE A 394 6.50 -5.55 -18.09
N CYS A 395 5.81 -4.95 -17.12
CA CYS A 395 4.46 -4.40 -17.27
C CYS A 395 4.47 -2.86 -17.25
N PHE A 396 5.49 -2.28 -16.65
CA PHE A 396 5.64 -0.84 -16.48
C PHE A 396 7.01 -0.38 -16.99
N VAL A 397 7.04 0.74 -17.69
CA VAL A 397 8.28 1.48 -17.93
C VAL A 397 8.41 2.51 -16.82
N ILE A 398 9.49 2.44 -16.06
CA ILE A 398 9.71 3.28 -14.89
C ILE A 398 10.93 4.15 -15.10
N PHE A 399 10.77 5.47 -14.98
CA PHE A 399 11.86 6.45 -15.01
C PHE A 399 12.05 7.05 -13.62
N ASP A 400 13.23 6.91 -13.05
CA ASP A 400 13.59 7.52 -11.78
C ASP A 400 14.11 8.95 -12.00
N LEU A 401 13.32 9.94 -11.61
CA LEU A 401 13.66 11.35 -11.73
C LEU A 401 14.64 11.82 -10.64
N THR A 402 14.92 10.97 -9.64
CA THR A 402 15.84 11.32 -8.54
C THR A 402 17.30 11.01 -8.88
N GLU A 403 17.55 10.14 -9.86
CA GLU A 403 18.91 9.74 -10.26
C GLU A 403 19.73 10.89 -10.85
N ARG A 404 19.07 11.93 -11.37
CA ARG A 404 19.68 13.09 -12.01
C ARG A 404 18.94 14.37 -11.68
N ASN A 405 19.65 15.49 -11.66
CA ASN A 405 19.06 16.81 -11.51
C ASN A 405 18.54 17.32 -12.86
N PHE A 406 17.34 16.86 -13.24
CA PHE A 406 16.64 17.42 -14.39
C PHE A 406 15.95 18.73 -14.01
N GLN A 407 16.09 19.76 -14.84
CA GLN A 407 15.20 20.93 -14.79
C GLN A 407 13.86 20.58 -15.44
N ASN A 408 13.91 20.01 -16.63
CA ASN A 408 12.80 19.40 -17.34
C ASN A 408 13.25 18.01 -17.83
N PHE A 409 12.36 17.03 -17.80
CA PHE A 409 12.60 15.68 -18.29
C PHE A 409 11.79 15.48 -19.56
N ASN A 410 12.47 15.29 -20.70
CA ASN A 410 11.82 14.94 -21.96
C ASN A 410 11.70 13.41 -22.06
N LEU A 411 10.48 12.90 -22.11
CA LEU A 411 10.19 11.46 -22.12
C LEU A 411 10.96 10.70 -23.21
N PHE A 412 11.00 11.22 -24.43
CA PHE A 412 11.69 10.54 -25.52
C PHE A 412 13.21 10.66 -25.39
N ASN A 413 13.76 11.86 -25.23
CA ASN A 413 15.19 12.08 -25.23
C ASN A 413 15.88 11.63 -23.93
N ASP A 414 15.35 12.09 -22.77
CA ASP A 414 15.97 11.83 -21.47
C ASP A 414 15.54 10.46 -20.89
N GLY A 415 14.40 9.93 -21.34
CA GLY A 415 13.89 8.63 -20.99
C GLY A 415 14.35 7.55 -21.96
N PHE A 416 13.58 7.31 -23.01
CA PHE A 416 13.78 6.17 -23.91
C PHE A 416 15.09 6.20 -24.67
N LEU A 417 15.43 7.32 -25.32
CA LEU A 417 16.67 7.42 -26.13
C LEU A 417 17.91 7.33 -25.23
N TYR A 418 17.84 7.92 -24.03
CA TYR A 418 18.93 7.80 -23.08
C TYR A 418 19.12 6.35 -22.62
N GLN A 419 18.05 5.66 -22.19
CA GLN A 419 18.14 4.24 -21.82
C GLN A 419 18.65 3.39 -22.97
N TYR A 420 18.21 3.67 -24.21
CA TYR A 420 18.70 2.98 -25.41
C TYR A 420 20.21 3.13 -25.60
N ASN A 421 20.78 4.31 -25.34
CA ASN A 421 22.21 4.59 -25.49
C ASN A 421 23.03 4.29 -24.23
N CYS A 422 22.36 3.99 -23.09
CA CYS A 422 23.05 3.77 -21.84
C CYS A 422 23.85 2.46 -21.85
N GLU A 423 25.11 2.57 -21.42
CA GLU A 423 26.00 1.46 -21.17
C GLU A 423 26.31 1.39 -19.68
N LYS A 424 25.89 0.29 -19.02
CA LYS A 424 26.19 0.06 -17.61
C LYS A 424 27.49 -0.74 -17.48
N LYS A 425 28.44 -0.23 -16.69
CA LYS A 425 29.67 -0.92 -16.35
C LYS A 425 29.50 -1.76 -15.11
N LEU A 426 29.63 -3.08 -15.23
CA LEU A 426 29.56 -4.03 -14.12
C LEU A 426 30.96 -4.40 -13.68
N LEU A 427 31.37 -3.94 -12.50
CA LEU A 427 32.69 -4.18 -11.94
C LEU A 427 32.74 -5.51 -11.17
N PRO A 428 33.89 -6.22 -11.12
CA PRO A 428 34.01 -7.50 -10.41
C PRO A 428 33.70 -7.44 -8.91
N ASN A 429 33.82 -6.27 -8.30
CA ASN A 429 33.62 -6.05 -6.86
C ASN A 429 32.26 -5.41 -6.51
N ASN A 430 31.35 -5.28 -7.46
CA ASN A 430 30.02 -4.73 -7.22
C ASN A 430 29.10 -5.83 -6.65
N PRO A 431 28.11 -5.53 -5.77
CA PRO A 431 27.09 -6.50 -5.34
C PRO A 431 26.34 -7.19 -6.48
N ASP A 432 26.27 -6.56 -7.67
CA ASP A 432 25.75 -7.15 -8.90
C ASP A 432 26.78 -8.05 -9.62
N HIS A 433 27.61 -8.80 -8.88
CA HIS A 433 28.64 -9.69 -9.42
C HIS A 433 28.11 -10.58 -10.54
N VAL A 434 28.72 -10.47 -11.71
CA VAL A 434 28.42 -11.35 -12.84
C VAL A 434 29.68 -12.18 -13.16
N SER A 435 29.57 -13.50 -12.95
CA SER A 435 30.57 -14.42 -13.47
C SER A 435 30.41 -14.56 -14.98
N CYS A 436 31.52 -14.55 -15.70
CA CYS A 436 31.50 -14.87 -17.12
C CYS A 436 31.37 -16.39 -17.28
N GLU A 437 30.38 -16.86 -18.03
CA GLU A 437 30.14 -18.30 -18.26
C GLU A 437 31.34 -18.98 -18.96
N LYS A 438 32.10 -18.25 -19.81
CA LYS A 438 33.29 -18.77 -20.47
C LYS A 438 34.55 -18.66 -19.63
N CYS A 439 34.75 -17.55 -18.91
CA CYS A 439 35.94 -17.36 -18.09
C CYS A 439 35.84 -18.10 -16.74
N LEU A 440 34.64 -18.49 -16.34
CA LEU A 440 34.30 -19.12 -15.05
C LEU A 440 34.73 -18.31 -13.82
N THR A 441 34.89 -17.00 -13.99
CA THR A 441 35.36 -16.07 -12.97
C THR A 441 34.61 -14.74 -13.08
N TYR A 442 34.60 -13.97 -12.00
CA TYR A 442 34.04 -12.62 -12.01
C TYR A 442 34.90 -11.71 -12.87
N GLN A 443 34.28 -11.15 -13.90
CA GLN A 443 34.94 -10.30 -14.87
C GLN A 443 34.24 -8.96 -15.01
N PHE A 444 34.94 -7.97 -15.55
CA PHE A 444 34.35 -6.72 -15.97
C PHE A 444 33.44 -6.92 -17.18
N HIS A 445 32.21 -6.43 -17.12
CA HIS A 445 31.24 -6.51 -18.22
C HIS A 445 30.72 -5.15 -18.61
N TYR A 446 30.36 -4.98 -19.87
CA TYR A 446 29.42 -3.96 -20.32
C TYR A 446 28.07 -4.55 -20.48
N GLU A 447 27.05 -3.86 -19.95
CA GLU A 447 25.64 -4.25 -20.03
C GLU A 447 24.86 -3.21 -20.82
N PHE A 448 24.07 -3.69 -21.78
CA PHE A 448 23.19 -2.91 -22.64
C PHE A 448 21.78 -3.43 -22.48
N ASN A 449 20.86 -2.58 -22.00
CA ASN A 449 19.45 -2.90 -21.86
C ASN A 449 18.66 -2.26 -23.00
N ARG A 450 17.82 -3.04 -23.67
CA ARG A 450 17.02 -2.63 -24.81
C ARG A 450 15.60 -3.15 -24.67
N TYR A 451 14.62 -2.37 -25.13
CA TYR A 451 13.28 -2.87 -25.34
C TYR A 451 13.29 -3.84 -26.53
N TYR A 452 12.88 -5.06 -26.35
CA TYR A 452 12.83 -6.07 -27.42
C TYR A 452 11.44 -6.11 -28.04
N VAL A 453 10.39 -6.28 -27.22
CA VAL A 453 8.97 -6.20 -27.60
C VAL A 453 8.27 -5.24 -26.64
N MET A 454 7.52 -4.28 -27.16
CA MET A 454 6.69 -3.40 -26.33
C MET A 454 5.32 -4.03 -26.03
N SER A 455 4.74 -3.68 -24.89
CA SER A 455 3.35 -4.02 -24.57
C SER A 455 2.37 -3.27 -25.46
N LYS A 456 1.21 -3.86 -25.77
CA LYS A 456 0.14 -3.21 -26.57
C LYS A 456 -0.46 -2.00 -25.84
N GLN A 457 -0.54 -2.11 -24.51
CA GLN A 457 -0.98 -1.04 -23.62
C GLN A 457 0.20 -0.66 -22.75
N LEU A 458 0.82 0.47 -23.06
CA LEU A 458 2.06 0.92 -22.44
C LEU A 458 1.73 1.85 -21.26
N ILE A 459 2.25 1.49 -20.09
CA ILE A 459 2.14 2.29 -18.86
C ILE A 459 3.52 2.79 -18.48
N ILE A 460 3.66 4.10 -18.34
CA ILE A 460 4.90 4.78 -18.00
C ILE A 460 4.73 5.47 -16.65
N SER A 461 5.61 5.20 -15.70
CA SER A 461 5.58 5.81 -14.37
C SER A 461 6.87 6.57 -14.08
N PHE A 462 6.75 7.61 -13.25
CA PHE A 462 7.85 8.47 -12.83
C PHE A 462 8.05 8.38 -11.32
N LEU A 463 9.18 7.80 -10.87
CA LEU A 463 9.56 7.83 -9.46
C LEU A 463 10.10 9.21 -9.10
N ARG A 464 9.56 9.80 -8.04
CA ARG A 464 9.84 11.18 -7.62
C ARG A 464 10.45 11.28 -6.22
N GLY A 465 10.99 10.16 -5.72
CA GLY A 465 11.53 10.07 -4.35
C GLY A 465 10.45 9.93 -3.28
N ASN A 466 10.89 9.97 -2.03
CA ASN A 466 9.99 9.86 -0.90
C ASN A 466 9.00 11.03 -0.88
N ASN A 467 7.70 10.74 -0.69
CA ASN A 467 6.63 11.74 -0.68
C ASN A 467 6.60 12.66 -1.92
N TYR A 468 7.06 12.18 -3.07
CA TYR A 468 7.06 12.93 -4.34
C TYR A 468 7.82 14.27 -4.26
N GLU A 469 8.95 14.30 -3.56
CA GLU A 469 9.76 15.51 -3.35
C GLU A 469 10.37 16.07 -4.63
N ASN A 470 10.65 15.24 -5.62
CA ASN A 470 11.16 15.66 -6.91
C ASN A 470 10.07 16.32 -7.75
N LYS A 471 10.22 17.63 -8.02
CA LYS A 471 9.25 18.46 -8.75
C LYS A 471 9.60 18.64 -10.23
N THR A 472 10.50 17.85 -10.78
CA THR A 472 10.88 17.93 -12.19
C THR A 472 9.64 17.86 -13.09
N ARG A 473 9.54 18.82 -13.99
CA ARG A 473 8.50 18.82 -15.04
C ARG A 473 8.81 17.70 -16.02
N VAL A 474 7.76 17.00 -16.47
CA VAL A 474 7.86 15.95 -17.48
C VAL A 474 7.19 16.43 -18.76
N ASP A 475 7.95 16.49 -19.85
CA ASP A 475 7.46 16.78 -21.19
C ASP A 475 7.30 15.47 -21.96
N PHE A 476 6.11 15.24 -22.52
CA PHE A 476 5.73 14.00 -23.21
C PHE A 476 4.87 14.30 -24.45
N PRO A 477 4.97 13.48 -25.52
CA PRO A 477 4.18 13.66 -26.73
C PRO A 477 2.79 12.99 -26.60
N GLU A 478 1.80 13.47 -27.34
CA GLU A 478 0.53 12.77 -27.51
C GLU A 478 0.70 11.47 -28.32
N ASN A 479 1.52 11.53 -29.38
CA ASN A 479 1.89 10.36 -30.18
C ASN A 479 3.36 10.03 -29.93
N LEU A 480 3.62 8.83 -29.43
CA LEU A 480 4.95 8.35 -29.09
C LEU A 480 5.40 7.30 -30.11
N ASP A 481 6.45 7.58 -30.85
CA ASP A 481 7.06 6.66 -31.82
C ASP A 481 8.38 6.12 -31.26
N LEU A 482 8.44 4.82 -31.00
CA LEU A 482 9.61 4.09 -30.50
C LEU A 482 10.22 3.18 -31.57
N SER A 483 9.82 3.27 -32.84
CA SER A 483 10.23 2.36 -33.92
C SER A 483 11.75 2.26 -34.12
N GLN A 484 12.51 3.28 -33.72
CA GLN A 484 13.98 3.28 -33.78
C GLN A 484 14.65 2.68 -32.54
N LEU A 485 13.91 2.48 -31.46
CA LEU A 485 14.44 2.10 -30.14
C LEU A 485 14.04 0.69 -29.69
N VAL A 486 13.15 0.04 -30.45
CA VAL A 486 12.63 -1.31 -30.16
C VAL A 486 13.11 -2.27 -31.25
N ASP A 487 13.54 -3.47 -30.85
CA ASP A 487 14.05 -4.46 -31.81
C ASP A 487 12.92 -5.03 -32.69
N GLU A 488 11.76 -5.41 -32.08
CA GLU A 488 10.58 -5.90 -32.79
C GLU A 488 9.61 -4.72 -32.99
N LYS A 489 9.39 -4.35 -34.26
CA LYS A 489 8.74 -3.09 -34.63
C LYS A 489 7.22 -3.16 -34.75
N ASP A 490 6.62 -4.32 -34.62
CA ASP A 490 5.18 -4.52 -34.80
C ASP A 490 4.35 -3.65 -33.86
N ILE A 491 4.86 -3.45 -32.62
CA ILE A 491 4.24 -2.60 -31.61
C ILE A 491 5.29 -1.53 -31.20
N SER A 492 5.28 -0.40 -31.87
CA SER A 492 6.27 0.66 -31.65
C SER A 492 5.70 2.07 -31.67
N GLN A 493 4.45 2.24 -32.12
CA GLN A 493 3.76 3.53 -32.17
C GLN A 493 2.57 3.55 -31.23
N PHE A 494 2.48 4.62 -30.45
CA PHE A 494 1.50 4.73 -29.37
C PHE A 494 0.84 6.11 -29.38
N TYR A 495 -0.41 6.18 -28.90
CA TYR A 495 -1.10 7.43 -28.60
C TYR A 495 -1.53 7.49 -27.15
N LEU A 496 -1.50 8.68 -26.56
CA LEU A 496 -1.86 8.92 -25.17
C LEU A 496 -3.36 8.70 -24.97
N VAL A 497 -3.74 7.92 -23.96
CA VAL A 497 -5.14 7.66 -23.57
C VAL A 497 -5.45 8.11 -22.14
N GLY A 498 -4.44 8.35 -21.33
CA GLY A 498 -4.67 8.79 -19.96
C GLY A 498 -3.41 9.31 -19.27
N CYS A 499 -3.64 10.07 -18.20
CA CYS A 499 -2.59 10.64 -17.37
C CYS A 499 -3.08 10.79 -15.94
N ILE A 500 -2.22 10.49 -14.97
CA ILE A 500 -2.46 10.76 -13.54
C ILE A 500 -1.42 11.77 -13.05
N ASN A 501 -1.93 12.88 -12.50
CA ASN A 501 -1.12 13.93 -11.89
C ASN A 501 -1.37 13.98 -10.38
N ARG A 502 -0.32 14.23 -9.63
CA ARG A 502 -0.40 14.59 -8.22
C ARG A 502 -0.54 16.11 -8.08
N VAL A 503 -1.50 16.54 -7.31
CA VAL A 503 -1.71 17.94 -6.95
C VAL A 503 -1.79 18.10 -5.44
N ILE A 504 -1.49 19.31 -4.95
CA ILE A 504 -1.69 19.67 -3.55
C ILE A 504 -2.78 20.74 -3.52
N ASN A 505 -3.95 20.37 -3.03
CA ASN A 505 -5.11 21.25 -2.92
C ASN A 505 -5.36 21.56 -1.44
N GLN A 506 -5.28 22.82 -1.05
CA GLN A 506 -5.46 23.28 0.34
C GLN A 506 -4.63 22.50 1.38
N GLY A 507 -3.41 22.09 1.01
CA GLY A 507 -2.51 21.31 1.85
C GLY A 507 -2.81 19.80 1.89
N LYS A 508 -3.82 19.32 1.15
CA LYS A 508 -4.11 17.89 0.97
C LYS A 508 -3.54 17.39 -0.34
N GLU A 509 -2.96 16.20 -0.29
CA GLU A 509 -2.50 15.48 -1.47
C GLU A 509 -3.68 14.82 -2.17
N GLU A 510 -3.75 14.98 -3.48
CA GLU A 510 -4.79 14.41 -4.33
C GLU A 510 -4.20 13.96 -5.66
N PHE A 511 -4.79 12.91 -6.25
CA PHE A 511 -4.47 12.47 -7.60
C PHE A 511 -5.64 12.79 -8.53
N ILE A 512 -5.31 13.48 -9.60
CA ILE A 512 -6.27 13.87 -10.64
C ILE A 512 -5.92 13.17 -11.94
N TYR A 513 -6.92 13.01 -12.80
CA TYR A 513 -6.76 12.32 -14.07
C TYR A 513 -7.23 13.15 -15.26
N TRP A 514 -6.65 12.84 -16.40
CA TRP A 514 -7.22 13.04 -17.74
C TRP A 514 -7.29 11.67 -18.39
N ALA A 515 -8.42 11.33 -18.97
CA ALA A 515 -8.66 10.01 -19.54
C ALA A 515 -9.52 10.13 -20.80
N LYS A 516 -9.12 9.47 -21.90
CA LYS A 516 -9.91 9.39 -23.13
C LYS A 516 -11.13 8.52 -22.91
N ASP A 517 -12.22 8.91 -23.55
CA ASP A 517 -13.40 8.06 -23.64
C ASP A 517 -13.07 6.86 -24.54
N PRO A 518 -13.33 5.61 -24.12
CA PRO A 518 -13.00 4.42 -24.90
C PRO A 518 -13.82 4.30 -26.19
N ASP A 519 -15.06 4.82 -26.20
CA ASP A 519 -15.98 4.77 -27.35
C ASP A 519 -15.83 5.96 -28.28
N ASN A 520 -15.42 7.13 -27.74
CA ASN A 520 -15.15 8.34 -28.49
C ASN A 520 -13.73 8.87 -28.22
N GLN A 521 -12.77 8.44 -29.01
CA GLN A 521 -11.34 8.79 -28.87
C GLN A 521 -11.01 10.29 -28.99
N ASN A 522 -11.98 11.13 -29.37
CA ASN A 522 -11.84 12.59 -29.41
C ASN A 522 -12.30 13.25 -28.10
N LEU A 523 -13.01 12.53 -27.24
CA LEU A 523 -13.54 13.04 -25.99
C LEU A 523 -12.60 12.72 -24.84
N TRP A 524 -12.34 13.70 -23.98
CA TRP A 524 -11.55 13.55 -22.77
C TRP A 524 -12.39 13.84 -21.53
N HIS A 525 -12.20 13.02 -20.52
CA HIS A 525 -12.71 13.23 -19.17
C HIS A 525 -11.58 13.74 -18.28
N LYS A 526 -11.85 14.70 -17.42
CA LYS A 526 -10.91 15.16 -16.42
C LYS A 526 -11.54 15.23 -15.03
N SER A 527 -10.72 15.09 -13.98
CA SER A 527 -11.14 15.38 -12.62
C SER A 527 -11.52 16.85 -12.48
N ASN A 528 -12.63 17.13 -11.80
CA ASN A 528 -12.93 18.48 -11.38
C ASN A 528 -12.18 18.79 -10.08
N ILE A 529 -11.19 19.67 -10.13
CA ILE A 529 -10.34 20.05 -8.98
C ILE A 529 -11.17 20.68 -7.85
N ASN A 530 -12.31 21.27 -8.16
CA ASN A 530 -13.17 21.96 -7.18
C ASN A 530 -14.26 21.05 -6.58
N ILE A 531 -14.57 19.93 -7.23
CA ILE A 531 -15.64 19.00 -6.81
C ILE A 531 -15.11 17.58 -7.02
N MET A 532 -14.58 16.97 -5.94
CA MET A 532 -13.79 15.74 -5.95
C MET A 532 -14.42 14.50 -6.58
N ASN A 533 -15.73 14.47 -6.78
CA ASN A 533 -16.46 13.30 -7.27
C ASN A 533 -17.20 13.55 -8.61
N GLN A 534 -17.01 14.69 -9.24
CA GLN A 534 -17.62 14.98 -10.54
C GLN A 534 -16.56 14.98 -11.64
N SER A 535 -16.79 14.19 -12.69
CA SER A 535 -16.07 14.31 -13.95
C SER A 535 -16.71 15.43 -14.76
N SER A 536 -15.89 16.33 -15.30
CA SER A 536 -16.34 17.28 -16.33
C SER A 536 -15.93 16.75 -17.70
N TYR A 537 -16.89 16.77 -18.64
CA TYR A 537 -16.57 16.57 -20.05
C TYR A 537 -15.84 17.81 -20.56
N LEU A 538 -14.74 17.61 -21.28
CA LEU A 538 -14.22 18.65 -22.14
C LEU A 538 -15.10 18.66 -23.39
N ASP A 539 -15.66 19.83 -23.76
CA ASP A 539 -16.46 19.97 -24.96
C ASP A 539 -15.79 19.29 -26.16
N GLU A 540 -16.57 18.65 -27.05
CA GLU A 540 -16.07 17.95 -28.24
C GLU A 540 -15.18 18.83 -29.14
N HIS A 541 -15.26 20.16 -28.99
CA HIS A 541 -14.42 21.13 -29.68
C HIS A 541 -13.13 21.51 -28.92
N THR A 542 -12.98 21.10 -27.69
CA THR A 542 -11.78 21.42 -26.89
C THR A 542 -10.71 20.34 -27.13
N ARG A 543 -9.77 20.63 -28.03
CA ARG A 543 -8.58 19.78 -28.20
C ARG A 543 -7.84 19.68 -26.89
N LEU A 544 -7.43 18.45 -26.52
CA LEU A 544 -6.56 18.22 -25.37
C LEU A 544 -5.37 19.17 -25.42
N ASN A 545 -5.23 20.00 -24.42
CA ASN A 545 -4.04 20.84 -24.28
C ASN A 545 -3.04 20.11 -23.38
N ILE A 546 -2.12 19.35 -23.99
CA ILE A 546 -1.03 18.65 -23.27
C ILE A 546 -0.27 19.59 -22.35
N LYS A 547 -0.12 20.87 -22.75
CA LYS A 547 0.53 21.88 -21.92
C LYS A 547 -0.25 22.13 -20.63
N GLU A 548 -1.58 22.12 -20.67
CA GLU A 548 -2.44 22.23 -19.48
C GLU A 548 -2.18 21.04 -18.54
N ILE A 549 -2.10 19.80 -19.07
CA ILE A 549 -1.79 18.62 -18.27
C ILE A 549 -0.44 18.76 -17.57
N MET A 550 0.58 19.20 -18.32
CA MET A 550 1.95 19.38 -17.81
C MET A 550 2.02 20.48 -16.72
N GLU A 551 1.14 21.46 -16.75
CA GLU A 551 1.12 22.59 -15.82
C GLU A 551 0.23 22.34 -14.59
N THR A 552 -0.67 21.38 -14.64
CA THR A 552 -1.68 21.16 -13.57
C THR A 552 -1.14 20.39 -12.35
N GLY A 553 0.11 19.94 -12.36
CA GLY A 553 0.68 19.20 -11.22
C GLY A 553 1.86 18.34 -11.61
N GLN A 554 2.21 17.41 -10.71
CA GLN A 554 3.30 16.46 -10.95
C GLN A 554 2.75 15.24 -11.67
N ILE A 555 3.19 14.98 -12.90
CA ILE A 555 2.84 13.77 -13.65
C ILE A 555 3.44 12.56 -12.93
N ILE A 556 2.62 11.57 -12.64
CA ILE A 556 3.00 10.33 -11.96
C ILE A 556 2.94 9.15 -12.92
N ILE A 557 1.87 9.05 -13.74
CA ILE A 557 1.67 7.92 -14.66
C ILE A 557 1.10 8.45 -15.98
N LEU A 558 1.62 7.92 -17.09
CA LEU A 558 1.08 8.09 -18.42
C LEU A 558 0.59 6.74 -18.95
N PHE A 559 -0.53 6.77 -19.65
CA PHE A 559 -1.18 5.61 -20.26
C PHE A 559 -1.22 5.81 -21.77
N TYR A 560 -0.57 4.90 -22.51
CA TYR A 560 -0.53 4.90 -23.96
C TYR A 560 -1.11 3.62 -24.52
N ASN A 561 -1.81 3.73 -25.64
CA ASN A 561 -2.34 2.59 -26.37
C ASN A 561 -1.63 2.46 -27.72
N GLU A 562 -1.43 1.23 -28.19
CA GLU A 562 -0.84 0.98 -29.50
C GLU A 562 -1.65 1.61 -30.63
N VAL A 563 -0.97 2.10 -31.67
CA VAL A 563 -1.59 2.46 -32.94
C VAL A 563 -1.77 1.17 -33.74
N ASN A 564 -3.04 0.74 -33.91
CA ASN A 564 -3.31 -0.40 -34.78
C ASN A 564 -3.04 0.02 -36.23
N ASN A 565 -1.91 -0.39 -36.77
CA ASN A 565 -1.72 -0.38 -38.21
C ASN A 565 -2.63 -1.48 -38.79
N LYS A 566 -3.80 -1.07 -39.30
CA LYS A 566 -4.68 -1.93 -40.09
C LYS A 566 -4.06 -2.25 -41.44
#